data_2a3cef848a5e03b893ac850e71615d62
#
_entry.id   2a3cef848a5e03b893ac850e71615d62
#
_cell.length_a   1.000
_cell.length_b   1.000
_cell.length_c   1.000
_cell.angle_alpha   90.00
_cell.angle_beta   90.00
_cell.angle_gamma   90.00
#
_symmetry.space_group_name_H-M   'P 1'
#
loop_
_entity.id
_entity.type
_entity.pdbx_description
1 polymer ?
#
loop_
_entity_poly.entity_id
_entity_poly.type
_entity_poly.pdbx_seq_one_letter_code
_entity_poly.pdbx_strand_id
1 'polypeptide(L)'
;MLFKCINKKFIIKTMAMLLIMYMALTMCVKANAEYYEWATIDKSETKQTSSELVSSSETVTDNPLGLTCGSACLIEQSSGTVIYDLNMHEKLRPASVTKVMSLLLIMEALDSGRISLQDKIPCTEDASKMGGSQIWLDVRETLTVDEMLKAIAIVSANDCVVAMADYLEGSQEAFVTKMNQKAKELGMNDTTFKNCHGIDEDGHVTSSYDIAIMSRELLMKHPLITKYTTIWMDSLRDGKSSLVNTNKLVRNYTGCTGLKTGSTSLALYNLSASATRDNLSLIGVVMRAPTAKERFADAQKLLDYGFSNYSATNLGKQGEVVQQINVNKGSKQTMNAILEEDVNIISSKKNAGEITKEIQLENTINAPILKGQKLGEIQYSMNGKVVRTVNIVAEEEIEKQKFSNITANILKSWFNLLRK
;
A
#
# COMPACT_ATOMS: atom_id res chain seq x y z
N MET A 1 58.36 -23.21 33.38
CA MET A 1 58.06 -22.33 34.53
C MET A 1 57.29 -21.11 34.07
N LEU A 2 56.01 -21.33 33.63
CA LEU A 2 55.15 -20.28 33.03
C LEU A 2 53.69 -20.55 33.37
N PHE A 3 53.36 -20.62 34.67
CA PHE A 3 51.99 -20.70 35.17
C PHE A 3 51.94 -20.01 36.54
N LYS A 4 51.91 -18.70 36.58
CA LYS A 4 51.49 -17.91 37.77
C LYS A 4 51.14 -16.48 37.27
N CYS A 5 49.90 -16.19 37.19
CA CYS A 5 49.14 -14.99 37.45
C CYS A 5 47.88 -14.92 36.55
N ILE A 6 47.00 -15.87 36.68
CA ILE A 6 45.62 -15.68 36.19
C ILE A 6 44.90 -14.96 37.33
N ASN A 7 44.53 -13.69 37.08
CA ASN A 7 43.87 -12.84 38.06
C ASN A 7 42.50 -13.45 38.46
N LYS A 8 42.35 -13.78 39.75
CA LYS A 8 41.13 -14.41 40.32
C LYS A 8 39.86 -13.63 39.92
N LYS A 9 39.95 -12.32 39.76
CA LYS A 9 38.83 -11.46 39.27
C LYS A 9 38.47 -11.71 37.79
N PHE A 10 39.44 -12.12 36.95
CA PHE A 10 39.19 -12.46 35.54
C PHE A 10 38.45 -13.79 35.42
N ILE A 11 38.82 -14.81 36.21
CA ILE A 11 38.15 -16.12 36.23
C ILE A 11 36.70 -15.96 36.72
N ILE A 12 36.44 -15.14 37.73
CA ILE A 12 35.08 -14.92 38.26
C ILE A 12 34.22 -14.19 37.20
N LYS A 13 34.76 -13.21 36.46
CA LYS A 13 34.02 -12.51 35.39
C LYS A 13 33.70 -13.42 34.20
N THR A 14 34.63 -14.27 33.78
CA THR A 14 34.39 -15.26 32.71
C THR A 14 33.41 -16.33 33.11
N MET A 15 33.47 -16.84 34.36
CA MET A 15 32.46 -17.77 34.85
C MET A 15 31.07 -17.16 34.97
N ALA A 16 30.96 -15.89 35.42
CA ALA A 16 29.67 -15.19 35.46
C ALA A 16 29.08 -14.99 34.08
N MET A 17 29.91 -14.64 33.07
CA MET A 17 29.47 -14.44 31.69
C MET A 17 29.01 -15.76 31.05
N LEU A 18 29.69 -16.88 31.32
CA LEU A 18 29.28 -18.22 30.87
C LEU A 18 27.97 -18.67 31.53
N LEU A 19 27.77 -18.34 32.81
CA LEU A 19 26.50 -18.65 33.51
C LEU A 19 25.31 -17.88 32.97
N ILE A 20 25.49 -16.58 32.63
CA ILE A 20 24.47 -15.76 32.02
C ILE A 20 24.12 -16.29 30.61
N MET A 21 25.13 -16.68 29.81
CA MET A 21 24.95 -17.27 28.50
C MET A 21 24.23 -18.61 28.56
N TYR A 22 24.52 -19.45 29.58
CA TYR A 22 23.81 -20.70 29.78
C TYR A 22 22.36 -20.48 30.20
N MET A 23 22.07 -19.51 31.06
CA MET A 23 20.69 -19.16 31.45
C MET A 23 19.90 -18.60 30.27
N ALA A 24 20.52 -17.78 29.40
CA ALA A 24 19.89 -17.28 28.17
C ALA A 24 19.55 -18.42 27.18
N LEU A 25 20.47 -19.39 27.05
CA LEU A 25 20.26 -20.57 26.19
C LEU A 25 19.11 -21.46 26.69
N THR A 26 18.99 -21.66 28.01
CA THR A 26 17.92 -22.45 28.60
C THR A 26 16.56 -21.76 28.55
N MET A 27 16.51 -20.42 28.56
CA MET A 27 15.27 -19.66 28.31
C MET A 27 14.83 -19.74 26.84
N CYS A 28 15.76 -19.68 25.88
CA CYS A 28 15.43 -19.89 24.47
C CYS A 28 14.91 -21.30 24.17
N VAL A 29 15.44 -22.33 24.83
CA VAL A 29 14.97 -23.72 24.64
C VAL A 29 13.59 -23.92 25.25
N LYS A 30 13.26 -23.30 26.39
CA LYS A 30 11.91 -23.34 26.97
C LYS A 30 10.89 -22.61 26.13
N ALA A 31 11.22 -21.42 25.58
CA ALA A 31 10.32 -20.67 24.72
C ALA A 31 10.00 -21.43 23.40
N ASN A 32 10.97 -22.17 22.85
CA ASN A 32 10.72 -23.04 21.69
C ASN A 32 9.89 -24.30 22.02
N ALA A 33 10.00 -24.84 23.22
CA ALA A 33 9.21 -26.01 23.63
C ALA A 33 7.71 -25.65 23.79
N GLU A 34 7.39 -24.50 24.38
CA GLU A 34 6.00 -24.02 24.47
C GLU A 34 5.38 -23.68 23.09
N TYR A 35 6.19 -23.19 22.11
CA TYR A 35 5.71 -22.94 20.75
C TYR A 35 5.35 -24.23 19.99
N TYR A 36 6.00 -25.35 20.25
CA TYR A 36 5.70 -26.64 19.63
C TYR A 36 4.52 -27.37 20.26
N GLU A 37 4.16 -27.11 21.51
CA GLU A 37 3.02 -27.74 22.18
C GLU A 37 1.66 -27.21 21.69
N TRP A 38 1.60 -25.96 21.14
CA TRP A 38 0.41 -25.40 20.51
C TRP A 38 0.12 -25.90 19.08
N ALA A 39 1.09 -26.57 18.46
CA ALA A 39 0.98 -27.06 17.08
C ALA A 39 0.50 -28.53 16.97
N THR A 40 0.22 -29.22 18.08
CA THR A 40 -0.11 -30.65 18.07
C THR A 40 -1.41 -31.06 18.77
N ILE A 41 -2.33 -30.13 18.97
CA ILE A 41 -3.69 -30.45 19.43
C ILE A 41 -4.66 -30.26 18.26
N ASP A 42 -5.02 -31.29 17.62
CA ASP A 42 -6.32 -31.87 17.29
C ASP A 42 -6.30 -32.70 16.01
N LYS A 43 -5.99 -33.95 16.15
CA LYS A 43 -6.35 -35.02 15.21
C LYS A 43 -6.79 -36.25 16.01
N SER A 44 -8.03 -36.24 16.48
CA SER A 44 -8.68 -37.51 16.80
C SER A 44 -10.21 -37.36 16.69
N GLU A 45 -10.73 -38.20 15.81
CA GLU A 45 -12.06 -38.79 15.79
C GLU A 45 -13.26 -37.96 15.38
N THR A 46 -13.65 -38.10 14.10
CA THR A 46 -15.09 -38.31 13.84
C THR A 46 -15.26 -39.44 12.83
N LYS A 47 -15.97 -40.47 13.31
CA LYS A 47 -16.40 -41.64 12.55
C LYS A 47 -17.32 -41.25 11.40
N GLN A 48 -17.09 -41.93 10.28
CA GLN A 48 -18.00 -42.01 9.14
C GLN A 48 -19.41 -42.44 9.56
N THR A 49 -20.40 -41.72 9.09
CA THR A 49 -21.72 -42.26 8.78
C THR A 49 -22.11 -41.74 7.41
N SER A 50 -22.14 -42.63 6.49
CA SER A 50 -22.63 -42.44 5.13
C SER A 50 -24.14 -42.19 5.14
N SER A 51 -24.60 -41.09 4.54
CA SER A 51 -25.88 -41.03 3.85
C SER A 51 -25.80 -39.96 2.79
N GLU A 52 -25.97 -40.39 1.56
CA GLU A 52 -26.10 -39.57 0.38
C GLU A 52 -27.22 -38.56 0.54
N LEU A 53 -26.88 -37.29 0.29
CA LEU A 53 -27.83 -36.33 -0.25
C LEU A 53 -26.97 -35.37 -1.11
N VAL A 54 -27.00 -35.62 -2.42
CA VAL A 54 -26.60 -34.66 -3.42
C VAL A 54 -27.56 -33.49 -3.30
N SER A 55 -27.16 -32.49 -2.55
CA SER A 55 -27.72 -31.16 -2.60
C SER A 55 -26.70 -30.29 -3.33
N SER A 56 -26.98 -29.98 -4.59
CA SER A 56 -26.35 -28.87 -5.28
C SER A 56 -26.67 -27.61 -4.49
N SER A 57 -25.79 -27.24 -3.56
CA SER A 57 -25.81 -25.90 -3.01
C SER A 57 -25.31 -24.97 -4.12
N GLU A 58 -26.23 -24.46 -4.93
CA GLU A 58 -26.03 -23.18 -5.58
C GLU A 58 -25.74 -22.19 -4.47
N THR A 59 -24.47 -21.80 -4.33
CA THR A 59 -24.11 -20.61 -3.58
C THR A 59 -24.81 -19.46 -4.29
N VAL A 60 -25.94 -19.01 -3.75
CA VAL A 60 -26.59 -17.78 -4.18
C VAL A 60 -25.60 -16.66 -3.87
N THR A 61 -24.78 -16.34 -4.86
CA THR A 61 -23.93 -15.15 -4.78
C THR A 61 -24.89 -13.96 -4.83
N ASP A 62 -25.00 -13.24 -3.71
CA ASP A 62 -25.82 -12.05 -3.63
C ASP A 62 -25.22 -10.99 -4.55
N ASN A 63 -25.84 -10.79 -5.72
CA ASN A 63 -25.41 -9.81 -6.73
C ASN A 63 -26.51 -8.76 -6.95
N PRO A 64 -26.79 -7.92 -5.95
CA PRO A 64 -27.88 -6.95 -5.98
C PRO A 64 -27.70 -5.86 -7.04
N LEU A 65 -26.48 -5.66 -7.54
CA LEU A 65 -26.20 -4.70 -8.60
C LEU A 65 -26.40 -5.28 -10.02
N GLY A 66 -26.65 -6.57 -10.12
CA GLY A 66 -26.79 -7.25 -11.43
C GLY A 66 -25.53 -7.04 -12.29
N LEU A 67 -24.36 -7.25 -11.71
CA LEU A 67 -23.09 -7.22 -12.44
C LEU A 67 -22.99 -8.47 -13.33
N THR A 68 -22.37 -8.32 -14.48
CA THR A 68 -22.16 -9.42 -15.44
C THR A 68 -20.80 -10.09 -15.31
N CYS A 69 -19.88 -9.47 -14.57
CA CYS A 69 -18.53 -9.96 -14.34
C CYS A 69 -18.50 -11.15 -13.37
N GLY A 70 -17.43 -11.96 -13.43
CA GLY A 70 -17.24 -13.11 -12.54
C GLY A 70 -16.87 -12.73 -11.12
N SER A 71 -16.10 -11.63 -10.95
CA SER A 71 -15.66 -11.14 -9.65
C SER A 71 -15.59 -9.63 -9.64
N ALA A 72 -15.98 -9.02 -8.51
CA ALA A 72 -15.89 -7.58 -8.32
C ALA A 72 -15.60 -7.22 -6.86
N CYS A 73 -14.90 -6.10 -6.66
CA CYS A 73 -14.62 -5.52 -5.35
C CYS A 73 -14.71 -4.00 -5.45
N LEU A 74 -15.39 -3.36 -4.49
CA LEU A 74 -15.39 -1.91 -4.33
C LEU A 74 -14.85 -1.58 -2.94
N ILE A 75 -13.80 -0.77 -2.88
CA ILE A 75 -13.24 -0.27 -1.62
C ILE A 75 -13.24 1.25 -1.56
N GLU A 76 -13.29 1.80 -0.36
CA GLU A 76 -12.93 3.19 -0.13
C GLU A 76 -11.41 3.31 -0.04
N GLN A 77 -10.85 4.29 -0.77
CA GLN A 77 -9.41 4.38 -1.00
C GLN A 77 -8.61 4.69 0.26
N SER A 78 -9.07 5.60 1.14
CA SER A 78 -8.28 6.03 2.29
C SER A 78 -8.24 4.97 3.39
N SER A 79 -9.37 4.35 3.72
CA SER A 79 -9.49 3.33 4.77
C SER A 79 -9.24 1.91 4.31
N GLY A 80 -9.41 1.63 3.00
CA GLY A 80 -9.45 0.26 2.48
C GLY A 80 -10.75 -0.51 2.82
N THR A 81 -11.76 0.18 3.35
CA THR A 81 -13.04 -0.44 3.72
C THR A 81 -13.73 -1.02 2.49
N VAL A 82 -14.07 -2.30 2.54
CA VAL A 82 -14.84 -2.98 1.48
C VAL A 82 -16.29 -2.51 1.55
N ILE A 83 -16.80 -1.98 0.44
CA ILE A 83 -18.16 -1.47 0.27
C ILE A 83 -19.04 -2.48 -0.47
N TYR A 84 -18.47 -3.20 -1.41
CA TYR A 84 -19.15 -4.21 -2.21
C TYR A 84 -18.22 -5.37 -2.53
N ASP A 85 -18.77 -6.58 -2.50
CA ASP A 85 -18.09 -7.85 -2.75
C ASP A 85 -18.95 -8.74 -3.66
N LEU A 86 -18.31 -9.25 -4.71
CA LEU A 86 -18.83 -10.34 -5.53
C LEU A 86 -17.66 -11.29 -5.83
N ASN A 87 -17.59 -12.44 -5.16
CA ASN A 87 -16.50 -13.40 -5.34
C ASN A 87 -15.10 -12.76 -5.27
N MET A 88 -14.90 -11.80 -4.35
CA MET A 88 -13.72 -10.92 -4.38
C MET A 88 -12.38 -11.63 -4.20
N HIS A 89 -12.39 -12.85 -3.65
CA HIS A 89 -11.21 -13.70 -3.46
C HIS A 89 -11.05 -14.81 -4.52
N GLU A 90 -11.90 -14.82 -5.56
CA GLU A 90 -11.76 -15.76 -6.67
C GLU A 90 -10.44 -15.49 -7.42
N LYS A 91 -9.61 -16.53 -7.56
CA LYS A 91 -8.33 -16.45 -8.27
C LYS A 91 -8.56 -16.50 -9.78
N LEU A 92 -8.36 -15.37 -10.42
CA LEU A 92 -8.57 -15.15 -11.84
C LEU A 92 -7.31 -14.62 -12.53
N ARG A 93 -7.22 -14.76 -13.85
CA ARG A 93 -6.14 -14.20 -14.65
C ARG A 93 -6.27 -12.68 -14.72
N PRO A 94 -5.25 -11.90 -14.34
CA PRO A 94 -5.33 -10.43 -14.31
C PRO A 94 -5.26 -9.76 -15.69
N ALA A 95 -4.68 -10.40 -16.69
CA ALA A 95 -4.26 -9.74 -17.92
C ALA A 95 -3.40 -8.49 -17.60
N SER A 96 -3.47 -7.45 -18.42
CA SER A 96 -2.67 -6.21 -18.21
C SER A 96 -2.99 -5.41 -16.95
N VAL A 97 -3.97 -5.82 -16.11
CA VAL A 97 -4.12 -5.22 -14.77
C VAL A 97 -2.91 -5.55 -13.88
N THR A 98 -2.14 -6.60 -14.19
CA THR A 98 -0.80 -6.88 -13.65
C THR A 98 0.09 -5.64 -13.59
N LYS A 99 0.00 -4.75 -14.60
CA LYS A 99 0.82 -3.54 -14.68
C LYS A 99 0.56 -2.51 -13.59
N VAL A 100 -0.50 -2.67 -12.79
CA VAL A 100 -0.68 -1.85 -11.57
C VAL A 100 0.46 -2.13 -10.59
N MET A 101 0.85 -3.41 -10.40
CA MET A 101 2.02 -3.76 -9.59
C MET A 101 3.32 -3.28 -10.22
N SER A 102 3.47 -3.39 -11.53
CA SER A 102 4.66 -2.89 -12.22
C SER A 102 4.80 -1.36 -12.08
N LEU A 103 3.69 -0.63 -12.25
CA LEU A 103 3.66 0.82 -12.02
C LEU A 103 3.97 1.17 -10.55
N LEU A 104 3.47 0.39 -9.58
CA LEU A 104 3.77 0.59 -8.16
C LEU A 104 5.29 0.51 -7.91
N LEU A 105 5.97 -0.52 -8.41
CA LEU A 105 7.42 -0.67 -8.24
C LEU A 105 8.22 0.42 -8.97
N ILE A 106 7.77 0.86 -10.15
CA ILE A 106 8.39 1.97 -10.88
C ILE A 106 8.24 3.28 -10.08
N MET A 107 7.07 3.53 -9.52
CA MET A 107 6.81 4.73 -8.72
C MET A 107 7.60 4.71 -7.39
N GLU A 108 7.74 3.56 -6.75
CA GLU A 108 8.61 3.41 -5.57
C GLU A 108 10.08 3.73 -5.90
N ALA A 109 10.56 3.27 -7.06
CA ALA A 109 11.92 3.58 -7.51
C ALA A 109 12.11 5.09 -7.78
N LEU A 110 11.08 5.75 -8.31
CA LEU A 110 11.06 7.20 -8.55
C LEU A 110 11.06 7.98 -7.22
N ASP A 111 10.17 7.66 -6.30
CA ASP A 111 10.03 8.37 -5.04
C ASP A 111 11.24 8.16 -4.10
N SER A 112 11.90 7.00 -4.18
CA SER A 112 13.16 6.75 -3.47
C SER A 112 14.38 7.43 -4.11
N GLY A 113 14.23 8.10 -5.25
CA GLY A 113 15.30 8.75 -5.99
C GLY A 113 16.26 7.77 -6.68
N ARG A 114 15.88 6.48 -6.79
CA ARG A 114 16.66 5.47 -7.51
C ARG A 114 16.65 5.71 -9.03
N ILE A 115 15.59 6.34 -9.52
CA ILE A 115 15.44 6.84 -10.89
C ILE A 115 14.86 8.24 -10.88
N SER A 116 14.99 8.97 -12.00
CA SER A 116 14.35 10.25 -12.26
C SER A 116 13.47 10.18 -13.52
N LEU A 117 12.51 11.11 -13.65
CA LEU A 117 11.63 11.16 -14.84
C LEU A 117 12.40 11.37 -16.15
N GLN A 118 13.60 11.94 -16.09
CA GLN A 118 14.45 12.25 -17.24
C GLN A 118 15.45 11.16 -17.59
N ASP A 119 15.59 10.13 -16.75
CA ASP A 119 16.48 9.01 -17.03
C ASP A 119 16.04 8.30 -18.31
N LYS A 120 17.04 7.99 -19.15
CA LYS A 120 16.79 7.37 -20.44
C LYS A 120 16.87 5.86 -20.31
N ILE A 121 15.79 5.20 -20.64
CA ILE A 121 15.61 3.75 -20.57
C ILE A 121 15.90 3.17 -21.96
N PRO A 122 16.94 2.33 -22.11
CA PRO A 122 17.21 1.66 -23.37
C PRO A 122 16.19 0.55 -23.60
N CYS A 123 15.81 0.36 -24.87
CA CYS A 123 15.03 -0.81 -25.26
C CYS A 123 15.95 -2.04 -25.33
N THR A 124 15.64 -3.07 -24.55
CA THR A 124 16.31 -4.36 -24.62
C THR A 124 15.79 -5.19 -25.81
N GLU A 125 16.54 -6.22 -26.22
CA GLU A 125 16.06 -7.13 -27.25
C GLU A 125 14.77 -7.83 -26.86
N ASP A 126 14.62 -8.22 -25.60
CA ASP A 126 13.40 -8.86 -25.08
C ASP A 126 12.23 -7.91 -25.09
N ALA A 127 12.44 -6.64 -24.69
CA ALA A 127 11.41 -5.61 -24.78
C ALA A 127 10.94 -5.39 -26.22
N SER A 128 11.85 -5.31 -27.18
CA SER A 128 11.51 -5.08 -28.60
C SER A 128 10.75 -6.23 -29.27
N LYS A 129 10.86 -7.46 -28.73
CA LYS A 129 10.18 -8.66 -29.23
C LYS A 129 8.81 -8.90 -28.59
N MET A 130 8.40 -8.01 -27.66
CA MET A 130 7.12 -8.18 -26.95
C MET A 130 5.93 -8.10 -27.89
N GLY A 131 4.95 -8.98 -27.62
CA GLY A 131 3.66 -8.97 -28.30
C GLY A 131 2.56 -8.26 -27.50
N GLY A 132 1.36 -8.25 -28.06
CA GLY A 132 0.19 -7.63 -27.47
C GLY A 132 0.19 -6.11 -27.57
N SER A 133 -0.27 -5.40 -26.55
CA SER A 133 -0.25 -3.93 -26.52
C SER A 133 1.19 -3.42 -26.40
N GLN A 134 1.60 -2.56 -27.32
CA GLN A 134 2.98 -2.07 -27.41
C GLN A 134 3.05 -0.75 -28.18
N ILE A 135 4.14 -0.02 -28.05
CA ILE A 135 4.47 1.15 -28.87
C ILE A 135 5.55 0.87 -29.93
N TRP A 136 5.90 -0.41 -30.10
CA TRP A 136 6.95 -0.90 -31.00
C TRP A 136 8.31 -0.24 -30.75
N LEU A 137 8.85 -0.45 -29.54
CA LEU A 137 10.19 -0.01 -29.20
C LEU A 137 11.23 -0.68 -30.11
N ASP A 138 12.14 0.12 -30.66
CA ASP A 138 13.31 -0.37 -31.41
C ASP A 138 14.51 -0.51 -30.46
N VAL A 139 15.32 -1.56 -30.62
CA VAL A 139 16.51 -1.83 -29.78
C VAL A 139 17.50 -0.65 -29.74
N ARG A 140 17.47 0.22 -30.77
CA ARG A 140 18.31 1.42 -30.84
C ARG A 140 17.66 2.65 -30.20
N GLU A 141 16.42 2.52 -29.71
CA GLU A 141 15.65 3.62 -29.13
C GLU A 141 15.86 3.70 -27.63
N THR A 142 15.81 4.91 -27.12
CA THR A 142 15.73 5.21 -25.69
C THR A 142 14.59 6.18 -25.44
N LEU A 143 13.73 5.89 -24.46
CA LEU A 143 12.71 6.81 -23.98
C LEU A 143 13.01 7.19 -22.55
N THR A 144 12.50 8.34 -22.12
CA THR A 144 12.59 8.76 -20.73
C THR A 144 11.63 7.95 -19.84
N VAL A 145 11.86 7.91 -18.54
CA VAL A 145 10.92 7.31 -17.56
C VAL A 145 9.53 7.94 -17.69
N ASP A 146 9.44 9.26 -17.89
CA ASP A 146 8.15 9.97 -18.14
C ASP A 146 7.41 9.40 -19.35
N GLU A 147 8.12 9.19 -20.47
CA GLU A 147 7.55 8.61 -21.68
C GLU A 147 7.17 7.13 -21.51
N MET A 148 7.98 6.35 -20.79
CA MET A 148 7.67 4.97 -20.45
C MET A 148 6.39 4.88 -19.58
N LEU A 149 6.26 5.73 -18.55
CA LEU A 149 5.06 5.79 -17.71
C LEU A 149 3.82 6.16 -18.54
N LYS A 150 3.91 7.12 -19.47
CA LYS A 150 2.82 7.43 -20.39
C LYS A 150 2.41 6.21 -21.23
N ALA A 151 3.36 5.53 -21.85
CA ALA A 151 3.08 4.38 -22.68
C ALA A 151 2.43 3.22 -21.88
N ILE A 152 2.93 2.95 -20.68
CA ILE A 152 2.40 1.88 -19.81
C ILE A 152 0.99 2.23 -19.31
N ALA A 153 0.75 3.44 -18.84
CA ALA A 153 -0.52 3.85 -18.27
C ALA A 153 -1.62 4.03 -19.33
N ILE A 154 -1.30 4.66 -20.48
CA ILE A 154 -2.27 5.06 -21.50
C ILE A 154 -2.62 3.89 -22.43
N VAL A 155 -1.62 3.31 -23.10
CA VAL A 155 -1.83 2.26 -24.10
C VAL A 155 -1.47 0.86 -23.61
N SER A 156 -1.05 0.73 -22.35
CA SER A 156 -0.72 -0.58 -21.75
C SER A 156 0.49 -1.26 -22.38
N ALA A 157 1.50 -0.51 -22.81
CA ALA A 157 2.67 -0.98 -23.56
C ALA A 157 3.44 -2.08 -22.82
N ASN A 158 3.50 -3.29 -23.39
CA ASN A 158 4.22 -4.43 -22.82
C ASN A 158 5.73 -4.26 -22.97
N ASP A 159 6.18 -3.78 -24.12
CA ASP A 159 7.57 -3.47 -24.43
C ASP A 159 8.16 -2.45 -23.42
N CYS A 160 7.40 -1.40 -23.10
CA CYS A 160 7.84 -0.41 -22.12
C CYS A 160 7.95 -0.97 -20.69
N VAL A 161 7.01 -1.82 -20.27
CA VAL A 161 7.11 -2.39 -18.91
C VAL A 161 8.25 -3.40 -18.79
N VAL A 162 8.55 -4.14 -19.86
CA VAL A 162 9.71 -5.05 -19.91
C VAL A 162 11.01 -4.25 -19.86
N ALA A 163 11.16 -3.22 -20.69
CA ALA A 163 12.34 -2.34 -20.65
C ALA A 163 12.56 -1.70 -19.25
N MET A 164 11.47 -1.27 -18.60
CA MET A 164 11.54 -0.75 -17.23
C MET A 164 11.94 -1.82 -16.21
N ALA A 165 11.42 -3.04 -16.35
CA ALA A 165 11.76 -4.16 -15.46
C ALA A 165 13.26 -4.53 -15.56
N ASP A 166 13.76 -4.63 -16.79
CA ASP A 166 15.18 -4.90 -17.06
C ASP A 166 16.08 -3.78 -16.52
N TYR A 167 15.68 -2.53 -16.70
CA TYR A 167 16.45 -1.38 -16.23
C TYR A 167 16.51 -1.33 -14.69
N LEU A 168 15.39 -1.59 -14.02
CA LEU A 168 15.28 -1.46 -12.56
C LEU A 168 15.95 -2.61 -11.81
N GLU A 169 15.83 -3.85 -12.32
CA GLU A 169 16.23 -5.04 -11.59
C GLU A 169 17.21 -5.93 -12.35
N GLY A 170 17.63 -5.54 -13.56
CA GLY A 170 18.56 -6.27 -14.39
C GLY A 170 17.95 -7.43 -15.18
N SER A 171 16.76 -7.90 -14.84
CA SER A 171 15.99 -8.88 -15.60
C SER A 171 14.51 -8.90 -15.22
N GLN A 172 13.66 -9.43 -16.12
CA GLN A 172 12.24 -9.62 -15.83
C GLN A 172 12.00 -10.56 -14.64
N GLU A 173 12.80 -11.62 -14.50
CA GLU A 173 12.67 -12.59 -13.40
C GLU A 173 12.95 -11.94 -12.04
N ALA A 174 13.97 -11.08 -11.96
CA ALA A 174 14.28 -10.34 -10.75
C ALA A 174 13.16 -9.35 -10.41
N PHE A 175 12.59 -8.68 -11.42
CA PHE A 175 11.46 -7.78 -11.25
C PHE A 175 10.20 -8.52 -10.78
N VAL A 176 9.88 -9.67 -11.38
CA VAL A 176 8.75 -10.54 -10.96
C VAL A 176 8.94 -11.04 -9.53
N THR A 177 10.17 -11.35 -9.14
CA THR A 177 10.48 -11.71 -7.75
C THR A 177 10.11 -10.57 -6.80
N LYS A 178 10.44 -9.32 -7.14
CA LYS A 178 10.03 -8.14 -6.38
C LYS A 178 8.52 -7.91 -6.39
N MET A 179 7.83 -8.12 -7.52
CA MET A 179 6.36 -8.05 -7.59
C MET A 179 5.72 -9.02 -6.60
N ASN A 180 6.19 -10.27 -6.53
CA ASN A 180 5.67 -11.26 -5.58
C ASN A 180 6.04 -10.94 -4.12
N GLN A 181 7.23 -10.38 -3.89
CA GLN A 181 7.59 -9.88 -2.56
C GLN A 181 6.66 -8.76 -2.12
N LYS A 182 6.42 -7.77 -2.99
CA LYS A 182 5.50 -6.65 -2.72
C LYS A 182 4.06 -7.15 -2.50
N ALA A 183 3.59 -8.11 -3.29
CA ALA A 183 2.29 -8.73 -3.09
C ALA A 183 2.16 -9.35 -1.68
N LYS A 184 3.20 -10.05 -1.22
CA LYS A 184 3.25 -10.61 0.13
C LYS A 184 3.26 -9.52 1.21
N GLU A 185 4.05 -8.45 1.03
CA GLU A 185 4.10 -7.30 1.95
C GLU A 185 2.73 -6.62 2.09
N LEU A 186 1.97 -6.54 0.99
CA LEU A 186 0.62 -5.96 0.96
C LEU A 186 -0.48 -6.92 1.43
N GLY A 187 -0.16 -8.18 1.76
CA GLY A 187 -1.14 -9.18 2.16
C GLY A 187 -2.02 -9.71 1.02
N MET A 188 -1.55 -9.64 -0.23
CA MET A 188 -2.25 -10.12 -1.43
C MET A 188 -2.14 -11.66 -1.54
N ASN A 189 -2.95 -12.36 -0.75
CA ASN A 189 -2.85 -13.81 -0.55
C ASN A 189 -3.38 -14.64 -1.73
N ASP A 190 -4.13 -14.03 -2.64
CA ASP A 190 -4.68 -14.69 -3.83
C ASP A 190 -3.81 -14.48 -5.07
N THR A 191 -2.68 -13.77 -4.93
CA THR A 191 -1.88 -13.29 -6.06
C THR A 191 -0.58 -14.07 -6.23
N THR A 192 -0.29 -14.43 -7.46
CA THR A 192 1.02 -14.89 -7.91
C THR A 192 1.32 -14.29 -9.28
N PHE A 193 2.38 -13.52 -9.38
CA PHE A 193 2.87 -12.98 -10.65
C PHE A 193 3.90 -13.92 -11.28
N LYS A 194 3.79 -14.15 -12.60
CA LYS A 194 4.74 -14.90 -13.41
C LYS A 194 5.49 -14.00 -14.40
N ASN A 195 4.91 -12.87 -14.75
CA ASN A 195 5.51 -11.86 -15.62
C ASN A 195 5.05 -10.45 -15.20
N CYS A 196 5.70 -9.42 -15.72
CA CYS A 196 5.45 -8.02 -15.37
C CYS A 196 4.37 -7.33 -16.22
N HIS A 197 3.87 -7.98 -17.28
CA HIS A 197 2.99 -7.37 -18.28
C HIS A 197 1.57 -7.93 -18.32
N GLY A 198 1.35 -9.17 -17.86
CA GLY A 198 0.04 -9.80 -17.76
C GLY A 198 -0.39 -10.59 -18.99
N ILE A 199 0.51 -10.99 -19.88
CA ILE A 199 0.23 -12.03 -20.88
C ILE A 199 -0.06 -13.33 -20.13
N ASP A 200 -1.03 -14.11 -20.63
CA ASP A 200 -1.46 -15.34 -19.98
C ASP A 200 -0.31 -16.33 -19.77
N GLU A 201 -0.17 -16.79 -18.56
CA GLU A 201 0.80 -17.80 -18.14
C GLU A 201 0.17 -18.63 -17.00
N ASP A 202 0.47 -19.91 -16.95
CA ASP A 202 -0.10 -20.79 -15.93
C ASP A 202 0.40 -20.42 -14.54
N GLY A 203 -0.56 -20.26 -13.61
CA GLY A 203 -0.30 -19.80 -12.27
C GLY A 203 -0.14 -18.27 -12.15
N HIS A 204 -0.28 -17.49 -13.24
CA HIS A 204 -0.39 -16.03 -13.17
C HIS A 204 -1.82 -15.63 -12.81
N VAL A 205 -2.08 -15.44 -11.53
CA VAL A 205 -3.41 -15.23 -10.97
C VAL A 205 -3.43 -14.13 -9.92
N THR A 206 -4.60 -13.55 -9.71
CA THR A 206 -4.91 -12.58 -8.66
C THR A 206 -6.41 -12.59 -8.36
N SER A 207 -6.87 -11.81 -7.39
CA SER A 207 -8.29 -11.60 -7.09
C SER A 207 -8.69 -10.13 -7.25
N SER A 208 -9.98 -9.83 -7.32
CA SER A 208 -10.45 -8.45 -7.39
C SER A 208 -10.12 -7.68 -6.10
N TYR A 209 -10.07 -8.35 -4.96
CA TYR A 209 -9.63 -7.78 -3.69
C TYR A 209 -8.15 -7.41 -3.72
N ASP A 210 -7.28 -8.32 -4.15
CA ASP A 210 -5.84 -8.07 -4.21
C ASP A 210 -5.50 -6.95 -5.20
N ILE A 211 -6.23 -6.89 -6.34
CA ILE A 211 -6.11 -5.74 -7.27
C ILE A 211 -6.52 -4.43 -6.60
N ALA A 212 -7.58 -4.43 -5.81
CA ALA A 212 -8.01 -3.23 -5.08
C ALA A 212 -6.95 -2.78 -4.07
N ILE A 213 -6.30 -3.73 -3.36
CA ILE A 213 -5.21 -3.46 -2.41
C ILE A 213 -4.00 -2.84 -3.11
N MET A 214 -3.47 -3.44 -4.19
CA MET A 214 -2.32 -2.86 -4.90
C MET A 214 -2.65 -1.53 -5.59
N SER A 215 -3.89 -1.36 -6.05
CA SER A 215 -4.35 -0.08 -6.62
C SER A 215 -4.43 1.01 -5.57
N ARG A 216 -4.89 0.66 -4.36
CA ARG A 216 -4.92 1.55 -3.21
C ARG A 216 -3.51 1.99 -2.83
N GLU A 217 -2.58 1.06 -2.70
CA GLU A 217 -1.18 1.37 -2.37
C GLU A 217 -0.57 2.33 -3.39
N LEU A 218 -0.73 2.04 -4.69
CA LEU A 218 -0.25 2.92 -5.77
C LEU A 218 -0.84 4.33 -5.68
N LEU A 219 -2.15 4.47 -5.47
CA LEU A 219 -2.82 5.78 -5.46
C LEU A 219 -2.54 6.58 -4.18
N MET A 220 -2.41 5.90 -3.02
CA MET A 220 -2.20 6.54 -1.73
C MET A 220 -0.74 6.96 -1.51
N LYS A 221 0.20 6.10 -1.87
CA LYS A 221 1.63 6.34 -1.61
C LYS A 221 2.32 7.08 -2.74
N HIS A 222 1.82 6.93 -3.97
CA HIS A 222 2.43 7.47 -5.19
C HIS A 222 1.44 8.30 -6.01
N PRO A 223 0.87 9.40 -5.45
CA PRO A 223 -0.20 10.16 -6.10
C PRO A 223 0.20 10.77 -7.45
N LEU A 224 1.51 10.91 -7.74
CA LEU A 224 2.01 11.36 -9.03
C LEU A 224 1.53 10.44 -10.18
N ILE A 225 1.20 9.18 -9.92
CA ILE A 225 0.71 8.26 -10.96
C ILE A 225 -0.57 8.78 -11.64
N THR A 226 -1.41 9.54 -10.93
CA THR A 226 -2.65 10.08 -11.47
C THR A 226 -2.39 11.06 -12.62
N LYS A 227 -1.22 11.70 -12.67
CA LYS A 227 -0.79 12.51 -13.81
C LYS A 227 -0.82 11.71 -15.12
N TYR A 228 -0.53 10.41 -15.08
CA TYR A 228 -0.47 9.53 -16.25
C TYR A 228 -1.79 8.80 -16.50
N THR A 229 -2.43 8.31 -15.45
CA THR A 229 -3.65 7.48 -15.57
C THR A 229 -4.87 8.28 -15.98
N THR A 230 -4.87 9.60 -15.80
CA THR A 230 -5.95 10.52 -16.21
C THR A 230 -5.78 11.10 -17.63
N ILE A 231 -4.67 10.84 -18.30
CA ILE A 231 -4.47 11.29 -19.67
C ILE A 231 -5.40 10.50 -20.60
N TRP A 232 -6.27 11.20 -21.33
CA TRP A 232 -7.11 10.58 -22.35
C TRP A 232 -6.35 10.33 -23.65
N MET A 233 -5.62 11.32 -24.14
CA MET A 233 -4.81 11.25 -25.36
C MET A 233 -3.50 12.00 -25.15
N ASP A 234 -2.41 11.44 -25.68
CA ASP A 234 -1.09 12.06 -25.73
C ASP A 234 -0.33 11.53 -26.96
N SER A 235 0.91 11.92 -27.12
CA SER A 235 1.79 11.41 -28.17
C SER A 235 3.22 11.27 -27.66
N LEU A 236 3.98 10.41 -28.33
CA LEU A 236 5.42 10.23 -28.14
C LEU A 236 6.17 10.50 -29.45
N ARG A 237 7.50 10.55 -29.37
CA ARG A 237 8.37 10.71 -30.55
C ARG A 237 8.03 11.93 -31.38
N ASP A 238 7.90 13.09 -30.72
CA ASP A 238 7.53 14.38 -31.39
C ASP A 238 6.22 14.29 -32.21
N GLY A 239 5.20 13.62 -31.64
CA GLY A 239 3.89 13.48 -32.25
C GLY A 239 3.74 12.32 -33.24
N LYS A 240 4.80 11.54 -33.50
CA LYS A 240 4.76 10.41 -34.45
C LYS A 240 3.99 9.19 -33.94
N SER A 241 3.86 9.05 -32.61
CA SER A 241 3.13 7.95 -31.98
C SER A 241 2.00 8.49 -31.15
N SER A 242 0.76 8.30 -31.59
CA SER A 242 -0.43 8.71 -30.84
C SER A 242 -0.76 7.68 -29.78
N LEU A 243 -1.06 8.15 -28.57
CA LEU A 243 -1.52 7.34 -27.43
C LEU A 243 -2.98 7.67 -27.15
N VAL A 244 -3.82 6.65 -27.00
CA VAL A 244 -5.24 6.79 -26.59
C VAL A 244 -5.50 5.85 -25.44
N ASN A 245 -6.04 6.38 -24.34
CA ASN A 245 -6.22 5.61 -23.12
C ASN A 245 -7.21 4.46 -23.33
N THR A 246 -6.78 3.27 -22.95
CA THR A 246 -7.60 2.05 -22.98
C THR A 246 -8.74 2.10 -21.98
N ASN A 247 -8.63 2.92 -20.93
CA ASN A 247 -9.67 3.15 -19.93
C ASN A 247 -10.61 4.28 -20.38
N LYS A 248 -11.74 3.93 -20.98
CA LYS A 248 -12.72 4.89 -21.46
C LYS A 248 -13.41 5.71 -20.35
N LEU A 249 -13.33 5.27 -19.08
CA LEU A 249 -13.89 6.02 -17.95
C LEU A 249 -13.16 7.34 -17.74
N VAL A 250 -11.89 7.44 -18.09
CA VAL A 250 -11.11 8.68 -18.02
C VAL A 250 -11.78 9.84 -18.78
N ARG A 251 -12.44 9.52 -19.90
CA ARG A 251 -13.18 10.53 -20.69
C ARG A 251 -14.65 10.65 -20.27
N ASN A 252 -15.28 9.54 -19.88
CA ASN A 252 -16.75 9.43 -19.87
C ASN A 252 -17.33 9.35 -18.45
N TYR A 253 -16.49 9.31 -17.39
CA TYR A 253 -16.95 9.15 -16.00
C TYR A 253 -16.40 10.28 -15.13
N THR A 254 -17.30 11.07 -14.56
CA THR A 254 -16.95 12.24 -13.74
C THR A 254 -16.13 11.82 -12.52
N GLY A 255 -15.00 12.50 -12.34
CA GLY A 255 -14.10 12.26 -11.20
C GLY A 255 -13.18 11.05 -11.38
N CYS A 256 -13.14 10.39 -12.55
CA CYS A 256 -12.26 9.27 -12.80
C CYS A 256 -10.78 9.67 -12.66
N THR A 257 -10.03 8.93 -11.83
CA THR A 257 -8.59 9.11 -11.60
C THR A 257 -7.74 7.99 -12.23
N GLY A 258 -8.38 6.99 -12.85
CA GLY A 258 -7.69 5.89 -13.54
C GLY A 258 -8.49 4.59 -13.43
N LEU A 259 -7.89 3.42 -13.42
CA LEU A 259 -6.47 3.13 -13.26
C LEU A 259 -5.96 2.31 -14.46
N LYS A 260 -6.39 1.03 -14.58
CA LYS A 260 -5.84 0.09 -15.57
C LYS A 260 -6.84 -0.92 -16.10
N THR A 261 -6.88 -1.08 -17.41
CA THR A 261 -7.61 -2.16 -18.10
C THR A 261 -6.72 -3.37 -18.33
N GLY A 262 -7.34 -4.56 -18.45
CA GLY A 262 -6.68 -5.78 -18.90
C GLY A 262 -7.63 -6.64 -19.74
N SER A 263 -7.12 -7.33 -20.74
CA SER A 263 -7.89 -8.34 -21.47
C SER A 263 -6.98 -9.30 -22.21
N THR A 264 -7.36 -10.58 -22.18
CA THR A 264 -6.84 -11.66 -23.01
C THR A 264 -8.02 -12.58 -23.35
N SER A 265 -7.80 -13.55 -24.21
CA SER A 265 -8.84 -14.55 -24.52
C SER A 265 -9.24 -15.40 -23.32
N LEU A 266 -8.33 -15.64 -22.38
CA LEU A 266 -8.58 -16.45 -21.18
C LEU A 266 -9.05 -15.61 -19.97
N ALA A 267 -8.49 -14.42 -19.80
CA ALA A 267 -8.87 -13.52 -18.71
C ALA A 267 -10.22 -12.81 -18.97
N LEU A 268 -10.69 -12.78 -20.21
CA LEU A 268 -11.76 -11.91 -20.66
C LEU A 268 -11.44 -10.43 -20.38
N TYR A 269 -12.36 -9.63 -19.82
CA TYR A 269 -12.18 -8.19 -19.67
C TYR A 269 -12.13 -7.79 -18.20
N ASN A 270 -11.01 -7.24 -17.79
CA ASN A 270 -10.72 -6.78 -16.43
C ASN A 270 -10.52 -5.26 -16.38
N LEU A 271 -10.83 -4.65 -15.24
CA LEU A 271 -10.61 -3.22 -14.99
C LEU A 271 -10.40 -2.98 -13.50
N SER A 272 -9.33 -2.27 -13.15
CA SER A 272 -9.24 -1.50 -11.91
C SER A 272 -9.60 -0.06 -12.26
N ALA A 273 -10.70 0.45 -11.72
CA ALA A 273 -11.17 1.81 -11.89
C ALA A 273 -11.10 2.58 -10.59
N SER A 274 -10.70 3.85 -10.65
CA SER A 274 -10.72 4.74 -9.50
C SER A 274 -11.39 6.07 -9.83
N ALA A 275 -12.09 6.63 -8.86
CA ALA A 275 -12.74 7.93 -9.01
C ALA A 275 -12.86 8.65 -7.67
N THR A 276 -12.83 9.99 -7.70
CA THR A 276 -12.98 10.85 -6.53
C THR A 276 -14.09 11.87 -6.76
N ARG A 277 -15.03 11.97 -5.81
CA ARG A 277 -16.09 12.99 -5.77
C ARG A 277 -16.31 13.43 -4.32
N ASP A 278 -16.43 14.71 -4.06
CA ASP A 278 -16.80 15.25 -2.74
C ASP A 278 -16.01 14.62 -1.57
N ASN A 279 -14.68 14.54 -1.68
CA ASN A 279 -13.74 13.91 -0.73
C ASN A 279 -13.88 12.39 -0.57
N LEU A 280 -14.80 11.73 -1.27
CA LEU A 280 -14.91 10.28 -1.32
C LEU A 280 -14.12 9.76 -2.52
N SER A 281 -13.10 8.93 -2.27
CA SER A 281 -12.30 8.26 -3.28
C SER A 281 -12.60 6.77 -3.27
N LEU A 282 -12.98 6.23 -4.41
CA LEU A 282 -13.38 4.84 -4.57
C LEU A 282 -12.48 4.11 -5.56
N ILE A 283 -12.22 2.83 -5.28
CA ILE A 283 -11.55 1.91 -6.20
C ILE A 283 -12.50 0.74 -6.46
N GLY A 284 -12.97 0.64 -7.71
CA GLY A 284 -13.85 -0.44 -8.17
C GLY A 284 -13.09 -1.37 -9.11
N VAL A 285 -13.01 -2.65 -8.75
CA VAL A 285 -12.37 -3.68 -9.55
C VAL A 285 -13.41 -4.62 -10.13
N VAL A 286 -13.29 -4.90 -11.42
CA VAL A 286 -14.13 -5.81 -12.18
C VAL A 286 -13.23 -6.82 -12.87
N MET A 287 -13.49 -8.11 -12.70
CA MET A 287 -12.74 -9.18 -13.35
C MET A 287 -13.66 -10.12 -14.10
N ARG A 288 -13.16 -10.62 -15.24
CA ARG A 288 -13.85 -11.61 -16.07
C ARG A 288 -15.23 -11.13 -16.56
N ALA A 289 -15.34 -9.86 -16.96
CA ALA A 289 -16.52 -9.39 -17.67
C ALA A 289 -16.58 -10.00 -19.10
N PRO A 290 -17.76 -10.36 -19.61
CA PRO A 290 -17.88 -11.05 -20.90
C PRO A 290 -17.42 -10.20 -22.09
N THR A 291 -17.64 -8.89 -22.04
CA THR A 291 -17.25 -7.95 -23.10
C THR A 291 -16.61 -6.67 -22.56
N ALA A 292 -15.90 -5.96 -23.44
CA ALA A 292 -15.36 -4.65 -23.09
C ALA A 292 -16.44 -3.63 -22.70
N LYS A 293 -17.65 -3.72 -23.27
CA LYS A 293 -18.78 -2.84 -22.94
C LYS A 293 -19.28 -3.11 -21.54
N GLU A 294 -19.48 -4.39 -21.20
CA GLU A 294 -19.96 -4.82 -19.88
C GLU A 294 -18.97 -4.51 -18.79
N ARG A 295 -17.66 -4.70 -19.01
CA ARG A 295 -16.59 -4.28 -18.09
C ARG A 295 -16.74 -2.84 -17.63
N PHE A 296 -16.96 -1.92 -18.56
CA PHE A 296 -17.15 -0.50 -18.22
C PHE A 296 -18.49 -0.23 -17.56
N ALA A 297 -19.56 -0.89 -18.01
CA ALA A 297 -20.88 -0.75 -17.38
C ALA A 297 -20.88 -1.26 -15.93
N ASP A 298 -20.26 -2.41 -15.67
CA ASP A 298 -20.15 -2.95 -14.31
C ASP A 298 -19.31 -2.07 -13.40
N ALA A 299 -18.16 -1.55 -13.89
CA ALA A 299 -17.34 -0.63 -13.12
C ALA A 299 -18.07 0.69 -12.81
N GLN A 300 -18.88 1.23 -13.74
CA GLN A 300 -19.72 2.39 -13.48
C GLN A 300 -20.78 2.09 -12.42
N LYS A 301 -21.50 0.96 -12.51
CA LYS A 301 -22.48 0.54 -11.50
C LYS A 301 -21.85 0.43 -10.10
N LEU A 302 -20.64 -0.14 -9.98
CA LEU A 302 -19.92 -0.23 -8.72
C LEU A 302 -19.62 1.14 -8.14
N LEU A 303 -19.01 2.02 -8.94
CA LEU A 303 -18.65 3.37 -8.50
C LEU A 303 -19.89 4.19 -8.17
N ASP A 304 -20.95 4.13 -9.01
CA ASP A 304 -22.22 4.82 -8.77
C ASP A 304 -22.91 4.33 -7.50
N TYR A 305 -22.87 3.02 -7.23
CA TYR A 305 -23.35 2.46 -5.96
C TYR A 305 -22.61 3.06 -4.76
N GLY A 306 -21.28 3.13 -4.82
CA GLY A 306 -20.48 3.72 -3.76
C GLY A 306 -20.81 5.21 -3.55
N PHE A 307 -20.78 6.02 -4.61
CA PHE A 307 -21.08 7.46 -4.51
C PHE A 307 -22.54 7.76 -4.12
N SER A 308 -23.49 6.90 -4.50
CA SER A 308 -24.90 7.10 -4.15
C SER A 308 -25.19 6.77 -2.69
N ASN A 309 -24.55 5.76 -2.14
CA ASN A 309 -24.88 5.22 -0.80
C ASN A 309 -23.92 5.67 0.30
N TYR A 310 -22.74 6.18 -0.03
CA TYR A 310 -21.71 6.55 0.94
C TYR A 310 -21.26 8.00 0.77
N SER A 311 -20.75 8.56 1.85
CA SER A 311 -20.11 9.88 1.88
C SER A 311 -18.86 9.80 2.76
N ALA A 312 -17.86 10.61 2.45
CA ALA A 312 -16.70 10.79 3.31
C ALA A 312 -16.81 12.10 4.08
N THR A 313 -16.63 12.04 5.39
CA THR A 313 -16.52 13.21 6.25
C THR A 313 -15.04 13.41 6.57
N ASN A 314 -14.49 14.56 6.20
CA ASN A 314 -13.14 14.94 6.60
C ASN A 314 -13.17 15.46 8.04
N LEU A 315 -12.40 14.85 8.93
CA LEU A 315 -12.33 15.17 10.36
C LEU A 315 -10.98 15.80 10.77
N GLY A 316 -10.06 15.94 9.82
CA GLY A 316 -8.77 16.58 10.02
C GLY A 316 -7.84 16.39 8.81
N LYS A 317 -6.89 17.29 8.64
CA LYS A 317 -5.92 17.26 7.54
C LYS A 317 -4.53 16.91 8.07
N GLN A 318 -3.72 16.28 7.22
CA GLN A 318 -2.30 16.08 7.50
C GLN A 318 -1.64 17.40 7.93
N GLY A 319 -0.86 17.36 9.02
CA GLY A 319 -0.21 18.54 9.58
C GLY A 319 -1.10 19.42 10.46
N GLU A 320 -2.40 19.12 10.60
CA GLU A 320 -3.28 19.85 11.50
C GLU A 320 -2.87 19.62 12.95
N VAL A 321 -2.77 20.72 13.72
CA VAL A 321 -2.37 20.68 15.12
C VAL A 321 -3.48 20.06 15.98
N VAL A 322 -3.17 18.94 16.61
CA VAL A 322 -4.07 18.26 17.55
C VAL A 322 -3.96 18.91 18.93
N GLN A 323 -2.73 19.08 19.41
CA GLN A 323 -2.45 19.62 20.72
C GLN A 323 -1.00 20.12 20.81
N GLN A 324 -0.76 21.13 21.64
CA GLN A 324 0.59 21.51 22.06
C GLN A 324 0.98 20.67 23.29
N ILE A 325 2.18 20.07 23.27
CA ILE A 325 2.71 19.24 24.36
C ILE A 325 3.98 19.83 24.95
N ASN A 326 4.28 19.49 26.20
CA ASN A 326 5.50 19.91 26.89
C ASN A 326 6.67 18.97 26.53
N VAL A 327 7.85 19.56 26.35
CA VAL A 327 9.09 18.81 26.06
C VAL A 327 10.08 19.00 27.20
N ASN A 328 10.33 17.91 27.92
CA ASN A 328 11.34 17.88 28.97
C ASN A 328 12.74 17.73 28.38
N LYS A 329 13.71 18.43 28.96
CA LYS A 329 15.14 18.38 28.59
C LYS A 329 15.40 18.73 27.11
N GLY A 330 14.46 19.38 26.44
CA GLY A 330 14.56 19.79 25.05
C GLY A 330 15.15 21.20 24.88
N SER A 331 15.67 21.49 23.69
CA SER A 331 16.10 22.83 23.28
C SER A 331 14.92 23.81 23.21
N LYS A 332 13.70 23.32 23.04
CA LYS A 332 12.41 24.02 23.17
C LYS A 332 11.58 23.35 24.26
N GLN A 333 10.76 24.14 24.95
CA GLN A 333 9.92 23.67 26.06
C GLN A 333 8.59 23.07 25.63
N THR A 334 8.10 23.45 24.44
CA THR A 334 6.84 22.98 23.88
C THR A 334 7.00 22.70 22.39
N MET A 335 6.14 21.84 21.84
CA MET A 335 6.02 21.57 20.42
C MET A 335 4.57 21.23 20.07
N ASN A 336 4.22 21.34 18.80
CA ASN A 336 2.94 20.89 18.31
C ASN A 336 2.98 19.39 17.99
N ALA A 337 1.95 18.69 18.42
CA ALA A 337 1.62 17.34 18.00
C ALA A 337 0.58 17.44 16.88
N ILE A 338 0.89 16.90 15.71
CA ILE A 338 0.11 17.07 14.49
C ILE A 338 -0.42 15.73 13.96
N LEU A 339 -1.47 15.76 13.14
CA LEU A 339 -1.95 14.59 12.41
C LEU A 339 -0.92 14.12 11.38
N GLU A 340 -0.66 12.82 11.35
CA GLU A 340 0.26 12.20 10.38
C GLU A 340 -0.31 12.16 8.97
N GLU A 341 -1.65 12.06 8.83
CA GLU A 341 -2.35 11.92 7.56
C GLU A 341 -3.72 12.56 7.58
N ASP A 342 -4.37 12.69 6.40
CA ASP A 342 -5.76 13.13 6.31
C ASP A 342 -6.69 12.12 6.95
N VAL A 343 -7.66 12.61 7.71
CA VAL A 343 -8.67 11.79 8.40
C VAL A 343 -9.99 11.87 7.67
N ASN A 344 -10.24 10.92 6.79
CA ASN A 344 -11.53 10.74 6.14
C ASN A 344 -12.22 9.51 6.72
N ILE A 345 -13.46 9.67 7.17
CA ILE A 345 -14.30 8.57 7.63
C ILE A 345 -15.46 8.40 6.67
N ILE A 346 -15.58 7.18 6.15
CA ILE A 346 -16.70 6.80 5.30
C ILE A 346 -17.92 6.45 6.17
N SER A 347 -19.07 6.94 5.78
CA SER A 347 -20.35 6.58 6.40
C SER A 347 -21.42 6.31 5.34
N SER A 348 -22.36 5.41 5.66
CA SER A 348 -23.53 5.22 4.83
C SER A 348 -24.44 6.44 4.93
N LYS A 349 -24.89 7.00 3.80
CA LYS A 349 -25.85 8.11 3.78
C LYS A 349 -27.18 7.79 4.44
N LYS A 350 -27.54 6.49 4.50
CA LYS A 350 -28.77 6.04 5.16
C LYS A 350 -28.64 5.95 6.68
N ASN A 351 -27.43 5.69 7.19
CA ASN A 351 -27.15 5.48 8.61
C ASN A 351 -25.88 6.24 8.98
N ALA A 352 -25.93 7.56 8.88
CA ALA A 352 -24.87 8.42 9.40
C ALA A 352 -24.88 8.31 10.93
N GLY A 353 -23.96 7.51 11.49
CA GLY A 353 -23.78 7.40 12.94
C GLY A 353 -23.04 8.63 13.49
N GLU A 354 -23.23 8.87 14.78
CA GLU A 354 -22.44 9.87 15.50
C GLU A 354 -20.98 9.42 15.55
N ILE A 355 -20.07 10.32 15.12
CA ILE A 355 -18.63 10.07 15.16
C ILE A 355 -18.08 10.69 16.43
N THR A 356 -17.50 9.87 17.28
CA THR A 356 -16.78 10.28 18.49
C THR A 356 -15.29 10.11 18.28
N LYS A 357 -14.47 10.95 18.93
CA LYS A 357 -13.01 10.85 18.89
C LYS A 357 -12.44 10.72 20.29
N GLU A 358 -11.46 9.85 20.46
CA GLU A 358 -10.66 9.67 21.67
C GLU A 358 -9.19 9.92 21.33
N ILE A 359 -8.55 10.81 22.08
CA ILE A 359 -7.14 11.19 21.88
C ILE A 359 -6.32 10.51 22.96
N GLN A 360 -5.37 9.67 22.54
CA GLN A 360 -4.37 9.02 23.38
C GLN A 360 -3.01 9.68 23.12
N LEU A 361 -2.68 10.70 23.91
CA LEU A 361 -1.47 11.49 23.74
C LEU A 361 -0.89 11.85 25.13
N GLU A 362 0.41 11.64 25.30
CA GLU A 362 1.10 12.07 26.51
C GLU A 362 1.27 13.59 26.51
N ASN A 363 0.91 14.24 27.62
CA ASN A 363 1.04 15.69 27.77
C ASN A 363 2.50 16.18 27.87
N THR A 364 3.45 15.26 28.11
CA THR A 364 4.85 15.60 28.32
C THR A 364 5.75 14.50 27.78
N ILE A 365 6.70 14.86 26.94
CA ILE A 365 7.65 13.94 26.32
C ILE A 365 9.10 14.41 26.57
N ASN A 366 10.04 13.48 26.62
CA ASN A 366 11.45 13.78 26.83
C ASN A 366 12.20 13.89 25.49
N ALA A 367 13.02 14.95 25.34
CA ALA A 367 13.94 15.08 24.22
C ALA A 367 15.09 14.03 24.30
N PRO A 368 15.67 13.59 23.15
CA PRO A 368 15.47 14.11 21.81
C PRO A 368 14.19 13.56 21.18
N ILE A 369 13.59 14.33 20.27
CA ILE A 369 12.40 13.96 19.51
C ILE A 369 12.74 14.18 18.04
N LEU A 370 12.45 13.20 17.19
CA LEU A 370 12.64 13.32 15.75
C LEU A 370 11.37 13.87 15.10
N LYS A 371 11.52 14.65 14.02
CA LYS A 371 10.38 15.06 13.20
C LYS A 371 9.66 13.81 12.66
N GLY A 372 8.31 13.78 12.76
CA GLY A 372 7.50 12.64 12.37
C GLY A 372 7.50 11.48 13.37
N GLN A 373 8.18 11.59 14.52
CA GLN A 373 8.12 10.58 15.57
C GLN A 373 6.71 10.45 16.11
N LYS A 374 6.18 9.22 16.20
CA LYS A 374 4.86 8.95 16.82
C LYS A 374 4.86 9.38 18.28
N LEU A 375 3.86 10.18 18.65
CA LEU A 375 3.66 10.74 19.99
C LEU A 375 2.42 10.17 20.66
N GLY A 376 1.46 9.71 19.87
CA GLY A 376 0.19 9.20 20.32
C GLY A 376 -0.69 8.78 19.15
N GLU A 377 -1.99 8.64 19.42
CA GLU A 377 -2.96 8.32 18.38
C GLU A 377 -4.35 8.90 18.71
N ILE A 378 -5.15 9.08 17.66
CA ILE A 378 -6.58 9.41 17.78
C ILE A 378 -7.36 8.20 17.26
N GLN A 379 -8.30 7.75 18.09
CA GLN A 379 -9.26 6.72 17.70
C GLN A 379 -10.61 7.39 17.39
N TYR A 380 -11.12 7.15 16.19
CA TYR A 380 -12.44 7.58 15.78
C TYR A 380 -13.39 6.41 15.85
N SER A 381 -14.51 6.57 16.53
CA SER A 381 -15.55 5.53 16.66
C SER A 381 -16.86 6.03 16.07
N MET A 382 -17.56 5.11 15.38
CA MET A 382 -18.91 5.34 14.87
C MET A 382 -19.85 4.29 15.47
N ASN A 383 -20.93 4.71 16.12
CA ASN A 383 -21.85 3.81 16.84
C ASN A 383 -21.13 2.91 17.86
N GLY A 384 -20.11 3.44 18.56
CA GLY A 384 -19.34 2.71 19.58
C GLY A 384 -18.30 1.72 19.03
N LYS A 385 -18.14 1.60 17.71
CA LYS A 385 -17.12 0.75 17.07
C LYS A 385 -16.01 1.63 16.51
N VAL A 386 -14.75 1.32 16.83
CA VAL A 386 -13.59 2.00 16.24
C VAL A 386 -13.57 1.75 14.72
N VAL A 387 -13.60 2.85 13.95
CA VAL A 387 -13.61 2.80 12.47
C VAL A 387 -12.30 3.31 11.87
N ARG A 388 -11.52 4.12 12.62
CA ARG A 388 -10.23 4.64 12.17
C ARG A 388 -9.34 4.94 13.36
N THR A 389 -8.06 4.61 13.25
CA THR A 389 -7.00 5.07 14.16
C THR A 389 -5.96 5.80 13.33
N VAL A 390 -5.56 7.00 13.78
CA VAL A 390 -4.57 7.84 13.10
C VAL A 390 -3.49 8.23 14.07
N ASN A 391 -2.23 8.16 13.66
CA ASN A 391 -1.11 8.57 14.49
C ASN A 391 -1.07 10.09 14.66
N ILE A 392 -0.63 10.51 15.85
CA ILE A 392 -0.23 11.86 16.15
C ILE A 392 1.30 11.87 16.17
N VAL A 393 1.91 12.79 15.43
CA VAL A 393 3.35 12.83 15.23
C VAL A 393 3.96 14.19 15.60
N ALA A 394 5.27 14.23 15.80
CA ALA A 394 6.03 15.44 16.07
C ALA A 394 6.11 16.32 14.81
N GLU A 395 5.72 17.60 14.91
CA GLU A 395 5.80 18.56 13.81
C GLU A 395 7.26 18.87 13.42
N GLU A 396 8.14 18.93 14.41
CA GLU A 396 9.53 19.30 14.24
C GLU A 396 10.47 18.41 15.08
N GLU A 397 11.76 18.46 14.77
CA GLU A 397 12.81 17.85 15.57
C GLU A 397 13.15 18.72 16.77
N ILE A 398 13.32 18.11 17.97
CA ILE A 398 13.80 18.80 19.17
C ILE A 398 15.01 18.06 19.75
N GLU A 399 16.17 18.69 19.68
CA GLU A 399 17.38 18.18 20.29
C GLU A 399 17.37 18.31 21.82
N LYS A 400 18.17 17.49 22.50
CA LYS A 400 18.42 17.68 23.95
C LYS A 400 19.03 19.02 24.22
N GLN A 401 18.61 19.66 25.30
CA GLN A 401 19.21 20.90 25.79
C GLN A 401 20.68 20.68 26.15
N LYS A 402 21.59 21.47 25.58
CA LYS A 402 23.03 21.43 25.89
C LYS A 402 23.28 22.00 27.26
N PHE A 403 24.20 21.41 28.03
CA PHE A 403 24.55 21.87 29.39
C PHE A 403 24.99 23.32 29.41
N SER A 404 25.68 23.79 28.37
CA SER A 404 26.08 25.21 28.21
C SER A 404 24.88 26.17 28.19
N ASN A 405 23.74 25.75 27.63
CA ASN A 405 22.56 26.60 27.57
C ASN A 405 21.84 26.65 28.93
N ILE A 406 21.89 25.55 29.71
CA ILE A 406 21.35 25.49 31.06
C ILE A 406 22.11 26.47 31.96
N THR A 407 23.43 26.43 31.95
CA THR A 407 24.28 27.32 32.74
C THR A 407 24.12 28.78 32.34
N ALA A 408 23.99 29.09 31.04
CA ALA A 408 23.74 30.45 30.55
C ALA A 408 22.38 30.99 31.03
N ASN A 409 21.32 30.14 31.00
CA ASN A 409 19.97 30.52 31.47
C ASN A 409 19.95 30.74 32.98
N ILE A 410 20.63 29.93 33.77
CA ILE A 410 20.76 30.11 35.23
C ILE A 410 21.47 31.42 35.53
N LEU A 411 22.57 31.70 34.87
CA LEU A 411 23.32 32.96 35.03
C LEU A 411 22.45 34.18 34.65
N LYS A 412 21.70 34.09 33.54
CA LYS A 412 20.80 35.15 33.09
C LYS A 412 19.67 35.42 34.09
N SER A 413 19.10 34.36 34.66
CA SER A 413 18.06 34.44 35.70
C SER A 413 18.64 35.05 36.98
N TRP A 414 19.84 34.69 37.38
CA TRP A 414 20.57 35.28 38.53
C TRP A 414 20.85 36.78 38.36
N PHE A 415 21.35 37.16 37.17
CA PHE A 415 21.60 38.58 36.87
C PHE A 415 20.29 39.41 36.86
N ASN A 416 19.16 38.83 36.42
CA ASN A 416 17.87 39.52 36.46
C ASN A 416 17.28 39.64 37.88
N LEU A 417 17.61 38.70 38.79
CA LEU A 417 17.26 38.79 40.22
C LEU A 417 18.10 39.83 40.98
N LEU A 418 19.35 40.02 40.59
CA LEU A 418 20.25 41.03 41.20
C LEU A 418 19.97 42.45 40.70
N ARG A 419 19.16 42.61 39.64
CA ARG A 419 18.79 43.92 39.06
C ARG A 419 17.47 44.48 39.60
N LYS A 420 16.72 43.71 40.37
CA LYS A 420 15.54 44.15 41.15
C LYS A 420 15.91 44.43 42.58
#